data_ff448d80f92ad9eaf06fd3e6e76c8261
#
_entry.id   ff448d80f92ad9eaf06fd3e6e76c8261
#
_cell.length_a   1.000
_cell.length_b   1.000
_cell.length_c   1.000
_cell.angle_alpha   90.00
_cell.angle_beta   90.00
_cell.angle_gamma   90.00
#
_symmetry.space_group_name_H-M   'P 1'
#
loop_
_entity.id
_entity.type
_entity.pdbx_description
1 polymer ?
#
loop_
_entity_poly.entity_id
_entity_poly.type
_entity_poly.pdbx_seq_one_letter_code
_entity_poly.pdbx_strand_id
1 'polypeptide(L)'
;MTQTRPITATDPRTGLTAPLASIDTKPLPLAGKAAMPRYPIDALGELLGNAAKALAYHVQAPLGMAGQSVLAVASLVVQGHVNVKKGNVGTSPTTLYCLTIAKSGDRKSTLDGRTVRPIHDYQKERRAEHETLMAEYRAELEAHELRYKSIVTSYKGSGKKPKPLSHDDQQALGAELAELENNRPTPPPRPHILMEEPTAEGIYKHLQEGLPVAGLFSDEG
;
A
#
# COMPACT_ATOMS: atom_id res chain seq x y z
N MET A 1 -27.12 46.81 36.88
CA MET A 1 -27.95 45.85 36.10
C MET A 1 -27.41 45.84 34.68
N THR A 2 -26.62 44.86 34.34
CA THR A 2 -25.98 44.73 33.00
C THR A 2 -26.98 43.97 32.11
N GLN A 3 -27.59 44.67 31.18
CA GLN A 3 -28.46 44.03 30.17
C GLN A 3 -27.58 43.21 29.20
N THR A 4 -27.63 41.92 29.30
CA THR A 4 -27.08 41.00 28.32
C THR A 4 -27.91 41.10 27.04
N ARG A 5 -27.32 41.61 25.95
CA ARG A 5 -27.96 41.58 24.62
C ARG A 5 -28.15 40.14 24.16
N PRO A 6 -29.34 39.77 23.67
CA PRO A 6 -29.55 38.42 23.11
C PRO A 6 -28.66 38.25 21.90
N ILE A 7 -27.99 37.09 21.82
CA ILE A 7 -27.24 36.67 20.64
C ILE A 7 -28.25 36.27 19.59
N THR A 8 -28.18 36.87 18.41
CA THR A 8 -29.09 36.61 17.29
C THR A 8 -28.28 35.94 16.16
N ALA A 9 -28.87 34.99 15.45
CA ALA A 9 -28.34 34.43 14.21
C ALA A 9 -29.24 34.82 13.03
N THR A 10 -28.62 35.16 11.91
CA THR A 10 -29.33 35.49 10.66
C THR A 10 -29.25 34.29 9.72
N ASP A 11 -30.37 33.81 9.25
CA ASP A 11 -30.43 32.75 8.24
C ASP A 11 -29.95 33.31 6.88
N PRO A 12 -28.84 32.77 6.32
CA PRO A 12 -28.29 33.27 5.08
C PRO A 12 -29.18 33.07 3.86
N ARG A 13 -30.21 32.25 3.96
CA ARG A 13 -31.15 31.97 2.86
C ARG A 13 -32.35 32.90 2.84
N THR A 14 -32.82 33.34 4.01
CA THR A 14 -34.01 34.14 4.15
C THR A 14 -33.73 35.57 4.60
N GLY A 15 -32.51 35.85 5.08
CA GLY A 15 -32.18 37.16 5.65
C GLY A 15 -32.86 37.48 6.99
N LEU A 16 -33.67 36.55 7.53
CA LEU A 16 -34.38 36.73 8.78
C LEU A 16 -33.46 36.54 9.96
N THR A 17 -33.41 37.54 10.84
CA THR A 17 -32.66 37.49 12.10
C THR A 17 -33.60 37.04 13.21
N ALA A 18 -33.30 35.90 13.81
CA ALA A 18 -34.07 35.42 14.97
C ALA A 18 -33.14 35.36 16.21
N PRO A 19 -33.65 35.62 17.42
CA PRO A 19 -32.87 35.35 18.64
C PRO A 19 -32.55 33.85 18.65
N LEU A 20 -31.30 33.50 18.88
CA LEU A 20 -30.95 32.13 19.21
C LEU A 20 -31.79 31.74 20.42
N ALA A 21 -32.79 30.90 20.19
CA ALA A 21 -33.53 30.26 21.26
C ALA A 21 -32.48 29.73 22.27
N SER A 22 -32.69 29.98 23.52
CA SER A 22 -31.79 29.56 24.59
C SER A 22 -31.40 28.08 24.33
N ILE A 23 -30.20 27.85 23.87
CA ILE A 23 -29.67 26.49 23.78
C ILE A 23 -29.81 25.95 25.19
N ASP A 24 -30.65 24.94 25.35
CA ASP A 24 -30.79 24.26 26.62
C ASP A 24 -29.40 23.72 26.97
N THR A 25 -28.70 24.46 27.85
CA THR A 25 -27.33 24.16 28.26
C THR A 25 -27.25 22.99 29.23
N LYS A 26 -28.38 22.32 29.51
CA LYS A 26 -28.34 21.03 30.18
C LYS A 26 -27.53 20.06 29.36
N PRO A 27 -26.40 19.53 29.89
CA PRO A 27 -25.66 18.47 29.19
C PRO A 27 -26.62 17.35 28.86
N LEU A 28 -26.71 17.00 27.57
CA LEU A 28 -27.39 15.77 27.18
C LEU A 28 -26.76 14.62 27.96
N PRO A 29 -27.55 13.78 28.67
CA PRO A 29 -27.01 12.61 29.31
C PRO A 29 -26.28 11.82 28.24
N LEU A 30 -25.03 11.43 28.52
CA LEU A 30 -24.29 10.51 27.66
C LEU A 30 -25.21 9.34 27.39
N ALA A 31 -25.53 9.12 26.12
CA ALA A 31 -26.38 8.02 25.72
C ALA A 31 -25.86 6.76 26.44
N GLY A 32 -26.74 6.11 27.21
CA GLY A 32 -26.37 4.89 27.93
C GLY A 32 -25.69 3.95 26.97
N LYS A 33 -24.62 3.25 27.40
CA LYS A 33 -23.88 2.32 26.54
C LYS A 33 -24.89 1.39 25.87
N ALA A 34 -25.23 1.69 24.62
CA ALA A 34 -25.96 0.76 23.80
C ALA A 34 -25.15 -0.54 23.75
N ALA A 35 -25.81 -1.69 24.00
CA ALA A 35 -25.12 -2.97 23.90
C ALA A 35 -24.49 -3.04 22.51
N MET A 36 -23.17 -3.10 22.45
CA MET A 36 -22.47 -3.23 21.16
C MET A 36 -22.94 -4.51 20.48
N PRO A 37 -23.40 -4.45 19.22
CA PRO A 37 -23.76 -5.67 18.48
C PRO A 37 -22.52 -6.57 18.41
N ARG A 38 -22.75 -7.88 18.49
CA ARG A 38 -21.66 -8.85 18.33
C ARG A 38 -21.09 -8.73 16.91
N TYR A 39 -19.77 -8.79 16.81
CA TYR A 39 -19.11 -8.82 15.50
C TYR A 39 -19.58 -10.06 14.71
N PRO A 40 -20.03 -9.91 13.45
CA PRO A 40 -20.63 -10.99 12.66
C PRO A 40 -19.54 -11.91 12.08
N ILE A 41 -18.84 -12.63 12.94
CA ILE A 41 -17.67 -13.44 12.57
C ILE A 41 -18.02 -14.52 11.53
N ASP A 42 -19.22 -15.05 11.58
CA ASP A 42 -19.68 -16.11 10.68
C ASP A 42 -19.88 -15.60 9.23
N ALA A 43 -20.05 -14.27 9.05
CA ALA A 43 -20.07 -13.63 7.74
C ALA A 43 -18.72 -13.68 7.01
N LEU A 44 -17.61 -13.94 7.70
CA LEU A 44 -16.28 -14.14 7.10
C LEU A 44 -16.12 -15.52 6.43
N GLY A 45 -17.12 -16.39 6.52
CA GLY A 45 -17.04 -17.75 6.04
C GLY A 45 -16.18 -18.64 6.96
N GLU A 46 -16.05 -19.90 6.59
CA GLU A 46 -15.41 -20.90 7.45
C GLU A 46 -13.92 -20.62 7.65
N LEU A 47 -13.17 -20.38 6.56
CA LEU A 47 -11.71 -20.23 6.62
C LEU A 47 -11.30 -19.01 7.45
N LEU A 48 -11.74 -17.83 7.08
CA LEU A 48 -11.36 -16.59 7.77
C LEU A 48 -12.01 -16.48 9.15
N GLY A 49 -13.24 -16.97 9.31
CA GLY A 49 -13.94 -16.99 10.57
C GLY A 49 -13.24 -17.90 11.61
N ASN A 50 -12.80 -19.09 11.21
CA ASN A 50 -12.06 -19.99 12.08
C ASN A 50 -10.68 -19.42 12.43
N ALA A 51 -9.97 -18.83 11.47
CA ALA A 51 -8.70 -18.16 11.72
C ALA A 51 -8.85 -17.03 12.74
N ALA A 52 -9.88 -16.20 12.60
CA ALA A 52 -10.14 -15.11 13.54
C ALA A 52 -10.54 -15.60 14.93
N LYS A 53 -11.37 -16.66 15.03
CA LYS A 53 -11.73 -17.31 16.30
C LYS A 53 -10.50 -17.88 17.01
N ALA A 54 -9.65 -18.60 16.28
CA ALA A 54 -8.41 -19.16 16.81
C ALA A 54 -7.45 -18.06 17.30
N LEU A 55 -7.26 -17.03 16.48
CA LEU A 55 -6.40 -15.89 16.81
C LEU A 55 -6.91 -15.16 18.07
N ALA A 56 -8.20 -14.85 18.15
CA ALA A 56 -8.81 -14.23 19.32
C ALA A 56 -8.63 -15.08 20.58
N TYR A 57 -8.80 -16.40 20.47
CA TYR A 57 -8.61 -17.34 21.57
C TYR A 57 -7.16 -17.38 22.05
N HIS A 58 -6.20 -17.54 21.16
CA HIS A 58 -4.79 -17.65 21.53
C HIS A 58 -4.19 -16.34 22.05
N VAL A 59 -4.61 -15.21 21.50
CA VAL A 59 -4.12 -13.89 21.93
C VAL A 59 -4.93 -13.36 23.11
N GLN A 60 -6.11 -13.90 23.36
CA GLN A 60 -7.09 -13.38 24.34
C GLN A 60 -7.46 -11.92 24.02
N ALA A 61 -7.71 -11.66 22.73
CA ALA A 61 -8.11 -10.35 22.21
C ALA A 61 -9.59 -10.34 21.79
N PRO A 62 -10.24 -9.18 21.70
CA PRO A 62 -11.61 -9.06 21.23
C PRO A 62 -11.80 -9.67 19.83
N LEU A 63 -12.88 -10.46 19.67
CA LEU A 63 -13.16 -11.18 18.41
C LEU A 63 -13.29 -10.27 17.20
N GLY A 64 -13.90 -9.08 17.36
CA GLY A 64 -14.02 -8.09 16.28
C GLY A 64 -12.68 -7.57 15.79
N MET A 65 -11.72 -7.39 16.70
CA MET A 65 -10.35 -6.98 16.37
C MET A 65 -9.65 -8.08 15.58
N ALA A 66 -9.75 -9.34 16.02
CA ALA A 66 -9.18 -10.49 15.29
C ALA A 66 -9.80 -10.66 13.90
N GLY A 67 -11.12 -10.50 13.79
CA GLY A 67 -11.82 -10.55 12.50
C GLY A 67 -11.35 -9.48 11.54
N GLN A 68 -11.16 -8.25 12.01
CA GLN A 68 -10.67 -7.14 11.19
C GLN A 68 -9.22 -7.37 10.73
N SER A 69 -8.30 -7.78 11.62
CA SER A 69 -6.90 -8.06 11.25
C SER A 69 -6.79 -9.21 10.24
N VAL A 70 -7.54 -10.31 10.44
CA VAL A 70 -7.56 -11.42 9.48
C VAL A 70 -8.09 -10.96 8.12
N LEU A 71 -9.16 -10.18 8.10
CA LEU A 71 -9.73 -9.65 6.85
C LEU A 71 -8.76 -8.70 6.14
N ALA A 72 -8.04 -7.84 6.88
CA ALA A 72 -7.04 -6.94 6.32
C ALA A 72 -5.88 -7.70 5.66
N VAL A 73 -5.36 -8.75 6.32
CA VAL A 73 -4.31 -9.60 5.76
C VAL A 73 -4.81 -10.40 4.55
N ALA A 74 -6.03 -10.95 4.62
CA ALA A 74 -6.62 -11.66 3.48
C ALA A 74 -6.79 -10.74 2.27
N SER A 75 -7.23 -9.49 2.48
CA SER A 75 -7.32 -8.46 1.45
C SER A 75 -5.97 -8.18 0.80
N LEU A 76 -4.91 -8.05 1.60
CA LEU A 76 -3.55 -7.83 1.09
C LEU A 76 -3.06 -9.01 0.24
N VAL A 77 -3.28 -10.25 0.69
CA VAL A 77 -2.82 -11.45 -0.02
C VAL A 77 -3.46 -11.57 -1.41
N VAL A 78 -4.74 -11.19 -1.53
CA VAL A 78 -5.45 -11.30 -2.81
C VAL A 78 -5.37 -10.04 -3.68
N GLN A 79 -4.80 -8.94 -3.16
CA GLN A 79 -4.78 -7.63 -3.83
C GLN A 79 -4.18 -7.65 -5.24
N GLY A 80 -3.12 -8.44 -5.46
CA GLY A 80 -2.47 -8.57 -6.77
C GLY A 80 -3.10 -9.60 -7.69
N HIS A 81 -4.10 -10.35 -7.24
CA HIS A 81 -4.68 -11.48 -7.97
C HIS A 81 -6.10 -11.23 -8.45
N VAL A 82 -6.88 -10.45 -7.71
CA VAL A 82 -8.30 -10.24 -7.99
C VAL A 82 -8.71 -8.78 -7.80
N ASN A 83 -9.72 -8.38 -8.56
CA ASN A 83 -10.37 -7.10 -8.42
C ASN A 83 -11.87 -7.30 -8.14
N VAL A 84 -12.48 -6.35 -7.45
CA VAL A 84 -13.91 -6.34 -7.16
C VAL A 84 -14.65 -5.55 -8.23
N LYS A 85 -15.58 -6.19 -8.92
CA LYS A 85 -16.50 -5.53 -9.84
C LYS A 85 -17.67 -4.93 -9.05
N LYS A 86 -17.80 -3.60 -9.09
CA LYS A 86 -18.85 -2.85 -8.37
C LYS A 86 -20.04 -2.56 -9.31
N GLY A 87 -20.82 -3.58 -9.64
CA GLY A 87 -21.97 -3.43 -10.54
C GLY A 87 -21.58 -2.66 -11.81
N ASN A 88 -22.25 -1.51 -12.07
CA ASN A 88 -21.99 -0.64 -13.22
C ASN A 88 -20.98 0.48 -12.95
N VAL A 89 -20.43 0.57 -11.73
CA VAL A 89 -19.52 1.66 -11.32
C VAL A 89 -18.07 1.39 -11.72
N GLY A 90 -17.74 0.16 -12.09
CA GLY A 90 -16.40 -0.22 -12.52
C GLY A 90 -15.76 -1.27 -11.62
N THR A 91 -14.43 -1.39 -11.77
CA THR A 91 -13.61 -2.38 -11.06
C THR A 91 -12.66 -1.67 -10.11
N SER A 92 -12.46 -2.21 -8.92
CA SER A 92 -11.49 -1.68 -7.95
C SER A 92 -10.69 -2.82 -7.31
N PRO A 93 -9.46 -2.55 -6.84
CA PRO A 93 -8.70 -3.54 -6.08
C PRO A 93 -9.41 -3.93 -4.78
N THR A 94 -9.04 -5.06 -4.21
CA THR A 94 -9.56 -5.57 -2.92
C THR A 94 -8.97 -4.83 -1.71
N THR A 95 -8.49 -3.61 -1.87
CA THR A 95 -7.87 -2.82 -0.81
C THR A 95 -8.88 -2.44 0.26
N LEU A 96 -8.51 -2.64 1.52
CA LEU A 96 -9.28 -2.25 2.69
C LEU A 96 -8.54 -1.18 3.49
N TYR A 97 -9.31 -0.23 4.01
CA TYR A 97 -8.84 0.71 5.03
C TYR A 97 -9.54 0.36 6.34
N CYS A 98 -8.77 -0.05 7.33
CA CYS A 98 -9.27 -0.49 8.62
C CYS A 98 -8.67 0.38 9.74
N LEU A 99 -9.53 0.89 10.62
CA LEU A 99 -9.11 1.59 11.84
C LEU A 99 -9.65 0.83 13.05
N THR A 100 -8.75 0.38 13.90
CA THR A 100 -9.09 -0.31 15.14
C THR A 100 -8.82 0.56 16.35
N ILE A 101 -9.87 0.92 17.09
CA ILE A 101 -9.75 1.60 18.38
C ILE A 101 -9.76 0.55 19.47
N ALA A 102 -8.66 0.44 20.21
CA ALA A 102 -8.48 -0.51 21.29
C ALA A 102 -8.08 0.20 22.59
N LYS A 103 -8.46 -0.38 23.72
CA LYS A 103 -7.97 0.09 25.03
C LYS A 103 -6.56 -0.43 25.27
N SER A 104 -5.81 0.28 26.09
CA SER A 104 -4.54 -0.25 26.59
C SER A 104 -4.79 -1.59 27.29
N GLY A 105 -4.03 -2.62 26.91
CA GLY A 105 -4.19 -3.99 27.39
C GLY A 105 -5.04 -4.92 26.52
N ASP A 106 -5.73 -4.43 25.48
CA ASP A 106 -6.52 -5.27 24.55
C ASP A 106 -5.64 -6.09 23.59
N ARG A 107 -4.31 -6.01 23.76
CA ARG A 107 -3.31 -6.81 23.03
C ARG A 107 -3.31 -6.61 21.51
N LYS A 108 -3.66 -5.38 21.03
CA LYS A 108 -3.71 -5.04 19.61
C LYS A 108 -2.40 -5.39 18.89
N SER A 109 -1.25 -4.89 19.38
CA SER A 109 0.07 -5.12 18.73
C SER A 109 0.44 -6.60 18.68
N THR A 110 0.11 -7.38 19.74
CA THR A 110 0.34 -8.83 19.74
C THR A 110 -0.51 -9.54 18.70
N LEU A 111 -1.76 -9.11 18.55
CA LEU A 111 -2.70 -9.67 17.58
C LEU A 111 -2.25 -9.36 16.17
N ASP A 112 -1.96 -8.09 15.85
CA ASP A 112 -1.52 -7.65 14.53
C ASP A 112 -0.19 -8.32 14.16
N GLY A 113 0.79 -8.35 15.05
CA GLY A 113 2.07 -9.02 14.82
C GLY A 113 1.93 -10.52 14.50
N ARG A 114 0.98 -11.23 15.16
CA ARG A 114 0.71 -12.62 14.82
C ARG A 114 0.00 -12.79 13.48
N THR A 115 -0.89 -11.86 13.13
CA THR A 115 -1.66 -11.94 11.90
C THR A 115 -0.78 -11.65 10.67
N VAL A 116 0.17 -10.69 10.76
CA VAL A 116 1.07 -10.34 9.64
C VAL A 116 2.32 -11.22 9.55
N ARG A 117 2.61 -12.02 10.57
CA ARG A 117 3.80 -12.89 10.60
C ARG A 117 3.98 -13.76 9.36
N PRO A 118 2.95 -14.44 8.82
CA PRO A 118 3.10 -15.24 7.59
C PRO A 118 3.57 -14.41 6.39
N ILE A 119 3.19 -13.14 6.33
CA ILE A 119 3.62 -12.23 5.26
C ILE A 119 5.10 -11.85 5.45
N HIS A 120 5.55 -11.62 6.68
CA HIS A 120 6.97 -11.41 6.97
C HIS A 120 7.82 -12.63 6.60
N ASP A 121 7.36 -13.84 6.94
CA ASP A 121 8.05 -15.09 6.61
C ASP A 121 8.15 -15.25 5.08
N TYR A 122 7.05 -15.05 4.36
CA TYR A 122 7.02 -15.03 2.89
C TYR A 122 7.98 -13.98 2.29
N GLN A 123 7.98 -12.75 2.79
CA GLN A 123 8.90 -11.71 2.32
C GLN A 123 10.36 -12.08 2.55
N LYS A 124 10.67 -12.75 3.66
CA LYS A 124 12.03 -13.20 3.96
C LYS A 124 12.53 -14.22 2.93
N GLU A 125 11.69 -15.18 2.57
CA GLU A 125 11.99 -16.17 1.53
C GLU A 125 12.20 -15.49 0.17
N ARG A 126 11.30 -14.60 -0.21
CA ARG A 126 11.39 -13.85 -1.48
C ARG A 126 12.62 -12.94 -1.55
N ARG A 127 13.10 -12.41 -0.43
CA ARG A 127 14.36 -11.64 -0.40
C ARG A 127 15.56 -12.48 -0.77
N ALA A 128 15.66 -13.70 -0.28
CA ALA A 128 16.76 -14.60 -0.62
C ALA A 128 16.77 -14.93 -2.12
N GLU A 129 15.60 -15.20 -2.71
CA GLU A 129 15.48 -15.41 -4.16
C GLU A 129 15.84 -14.15 -4.94
N HIS A 130 15.36 -12.98 -4.49
CA HIS A 130 15.64 -11.70 -5.13
C HIS A 130 17.13 -11.36 -5.12
N GLU A 131 17.89 -11.70 -4.07
CA GLU A 131 19.34 -11.51 -4.03
C GLU A 131 20.03 -12.29 -5.15
N THR A 132 19.59 -13.53 -5.42
CA THR A 132 20.09 -14.34 -6.52
C THR A 132 19.77 -13.71 -7.87
N LEU A 133 18.50 -13.32 -8.09
CA LEU A 133 18.05 -12.66 -9.32
C LEU A 133 18.78 -11.32 -9.55
N MET A 134 19.09 -10.59 -8.47
CA MET A 134 19.85 -9.35 -8.57
C MET A 134 21.32 -9.59 -8.96
N ALA A 135 21.91 -10.72 -8.57
CA ALA A 135 23.25 -11.08 -9.00
C ALA A 135 23.26 -11.42 -10.51
N GLU A 136 22.30 -12.18 -10.97
CA GLU A 136 22.11 -12.50 -12.40
C GLU A 136 21.88 -11.21 -13.22
N TYR A 137 20.96 -10.36 -12.79
CA TYR A 137 20.69 -9.07 -13.43
C TYR A 137 21.96 -8.20 -13.55
N ARG A 138 22.81 -8.12 -12.50
CA ARG A 138 24.04 -7.35 -12.56
C ARG A 138 25.02 -7.89 -13.59
N ALA A 139 25.15 -9.20 -13.69
CA ALA A 139 26.00 -9.84 -14.69
C ALA A 139 25.47 -9.60 -16.12
N GLU A 140 24.16 -9.70 -16.33
CA GLU A 140 23.55 -9.41 -17.62
C GLU A 140 23.69 -7.92 -17.99
N LEU A 141 23.51 -7.00 -17.04
CA LEU A 141 23.69 -5.58 -17.26
C LEU A 141 25.13 -5.23 -17.62
N GLU A 142 26.11 -5.82 -16.96
CA GLU A 142 27.53 -5.66 -17.30
C GLU A 142 27.85 -6.19 -18.71
N ALA A 143 27.33 -7.36 -19.06
CA ALA A 143 27.46 -7.90 -20.41
C ALA A 143 26.81 -7.00 -21.46
N HIS A 144 25.65 -6.42 -21.17
CA HIS A 144 24.98 -5.43 -22.03
C HIS A 144 25.82 -4.17 -22.23
N GLU A 145 26.41 -3.62 -21.15
CA GLU A 145 27.28 -2.46 -21.23
C GLU A 145 28.58 -2.74 -22.02
N LEU A 146 29.14 -3.94 -21.91
CA LEU A 146 30.30 -4.35 -22.69
C LEU A 146 29.95 -4.45 -24.18
N ARG A 147 28.77 -5.00 -24.53
CA ARG A 147 28.28 -5.03 -25.90
C ARG A 147 28.08 -3.61 -26.46
N TYR A 148 27.47 -2.72 -25.68
CA TYR A 148 27.31 -1.30 -26.06
C TYR A 148 28.69 -0.66 -26.41
N LYS A 149 29.66 -0.82 -25.52
CA LYS A 149 31.02 -0.31 -25.74
C LYS A 149 31.68 -0.92 -26.99
N SER A 150 31.50 -2.23 -27.21
CA SER A 150 32.02 -2.94 -28.39
C SER A 150 31.42 -2.40 -29.68
N ILE A 151 30.10 -2.23 -29.74
CA ILE A 151 29.39 -1.69 -30.91
C ILE A 151 29.90 -0.27 -31.20
N VAL A 152 29.95 0.62 -30.21
CA VAL A 152 30.43 1.98 -30.37
C VAL A 152 31.88 2.00 -30.87
N THR A 153 32.74 1.11 -30.35
CA THR A 153 34.14 1.04 -30.71
C THR A 153 34.35 0.51 -32.12
N SER A 154 33.54 -0.43 -32.58
CA SER A 154 33.61 -0.98 -33.95
C SER A 154 33.39 0.09 -35.01
N TYR A 155 32.49 1.02 -34.77
CA TYR A 155 32.20 2.12 -35.70
C TYR A 155 33.18 3.28 -35.57
N LYS A 156 33.58 3.67 -34.35
CA LYS A 156 34.43 4.83 -34.10
C LYS A 156 35.94 4.52 -34.13
N GLY A 157 36.31 3.25 -34.07
CA GLY A 157 37.72 2.84 -33.93
C GLY A 157 38.25 3.08 -32.50
N SER A 158 39.26 2.33 -32.07
CA SER A 158 39.89 2.43 -30.73
C SER A 158 41.03 3.47 -30.67
N GLY A 159 41.19 4.35 -31.68
CA GLY A 159 42.28 5.32 -31.77
C GLY A 159 42.01 6.59 -30.97
N LYS A 160 43.12 7.33 -30.65
CA LYS A 160 43.05 8.63 -29.95
C LYS A 160 42.27 9.74 -30.72
N LYS A 161 42.02 9.54 -32.01
CA LYS A 161 41.18 10.42 -32.83
C LYS A 161 40.05 9.57 -33.45
N PRO A 162 38.81 9.71 -32.95
CA PRO A 162 37.67 9.01 -33.56
C PRO A 162 37.50 9.42 -35.00
N LYS A 163 37.31 8.44 -35.89
CA LYS A 163 37.04 8.66 -37.31
C LYS A 163 35.64 9.28 -37.45
N PRO A 164 35.44 10.32 -38.26
CA PRO A 164 34.12 10.84 -38.55
C PRO A 164 33.31 9.75 -39.25
N LEU A 165 32.11 9.45 -38.71
CA LEU A 165 31.20 8.46 -39.25
C LEU A 165 30.53 8.99 -40.51
N SER A 166 30.43 8.16 -41.56
CA SER A 166 29.56 8.43 -42.69
C SER A 166 28.09 8.49 -42.26
N HIS A 167 27.23 9.05 -43.13
CA HIS A 167 25.78 9.07 -42.84
C HIS A 167 25.20 7.65 -42.67
N ASP A 168 25.60 6.73 -43.54
CA ASP A 168 25.16 5.34 -43.52
C ASP A 168 25.66 4.62 -42.25
N ASP A 169 26.91 4.87 -41.83
CA ASP A 169 27.45 4.31 -40.57
C ASP A 169 26.72 4.84 -39.34
N GLN A 170 26.31 6.10 -39.34
CA GLN A 170 25.52 6.70 -38.28
C GLN A 170 24.15 6.03 -38.15
N GLN A 171 23.48 5.77 -39.30
CA GLN A 171 22.19 5.13 -39.34
C GLN A 171 22.28 3.67 -38.89
N ALA A 172 23.31 2.94 -39.35
CA ALA A 172 23.56 1.55 -38.96
C ALA A 172 23.86 1.44 -37.46
N LEU A 173 24.75 2.29 -36.92
CA LEU A 173 25.05 2.35 -35.50
C LEU A 173 23.78 2.66 -34.68
N GLY A 174 22.96 3.61 -35.13
CA GLY A 174 21.71 3.98 -34.46
C GLY A 174 20.73 2.80 -34.38
N ALA A 175 20.59 2.03 -35.47
CA ALA A 175 19.73 0.86 -35.50
C ALA A 175 20.22 -0.26 -34.55
N GLU A 176 21.54 -0.53 -34.55
CA GLU A 176 22.14 -1.58 -33.72
C GLU A 176 22.07 -1.22 -32.22
N LEU A 177 22.28 0.06 -31.87
CA LEU A 177 22.12 0.52 -30.51
C LEU A 177 20.66 0.52 -30.04
N ALA A 178 19.72 0.83 -30.91
CA ALA A 178 18.30 0.75 -30.62
C ALA A 178 17.84 -0.70 -30.35
N GLU A 179 18.32 -1.65 -31.15
CA GLU A 179 18.07 -3.08 -30.91
C GLU A 179 18.66 -3.58 -29.60
N LEU A 180 19.88 -3.14 -29.29
CA LEU A 180 20.51 -3.46 -28.01
C LEU A 180 19.74 -2.87 -26.82
N GLU A 181 19.29 -1.63 -26.90
CA GLU A 181 18.52 -0.96 -25.83
C GLU A 181 17.14 -1.61 -25.62
N ASN A 182 16.50 -2.07 -26.70
CA ASN A 182 15.25 -2.84 -26.59
C ASN A 182 15.42 -4.16 -25.81
N ASN A 183 16.61 -4.72 -25.81
CA ASN A 183 16.99 -5.94 -25.09
C ASN A 183 17.72 -5.66 -23.77
N ARG A 184 17.63 -4.44 -23.26
CA ARG A 184 18.25 -4.08 -22.00
C ARG A 184 17.65 -4.86 -20.84
N PRO A 185 18.49 -5.49 -19.98
CA PRO A 185 17.99 -6.19 -18.81
C PRO A 185 17.19 -5.28 -17.90
N THR A 186 16.08 -5.78 -17.36
CA THR A 186 15.23 -5.07 -16.41
C THR A 186 15.48 -5.61 -15.00
N PRO A 187 15.59 -4.73 -13.98
CA PRO A 187 15.82 -5.18 -12.63
C PRO A 187 14.63 -6.00 -12.12
N PRO A 188 14.86 -7.10 -11.38
CA PRO A 188 13.79 -7.85 -10.76
C PRO A 188 13.03 -7.00 -9.73
N PRO A 189 11.69 -7.11 -9.64
CA PRO A 189 10.89 -6.31 -8.73
C PRO A 189 11.24 -6.61 -7.27
N ARG A 190 11.29 -5.58 -6.44
CA ARG A 190 11.57 -5.73 -5.02
C ARG A 190 10.44 -6.50 -4.32
N PRO A 191 10.73 -7.55 -3.53
CA PRO A 191 9.73 -8.42 -2.91
C PRO A 191 9.17 -7.84 -1.60
N HIS A 192 8.99 -6.52 -1.52
CA HIS A 192 8.37 -5.88 -0.37
C HIS A 192 6.86 -5.85 -0.54
N ILE A 193 6.12 -6.23 0.49
CA ILE A 193 4.66 -6.19 0.55
C ILE A 193 4.19 -5.32 1.72
N LEU A 194 4.87 -5.45 2.88
CA LEU A 194 4.55 -4.70 4.08
C LEU A 194 5.38 -3.43 4.17
N MET A 195 4.72 -2.34 4.50
CA MET A 195 5.33 -1.03 4.76
C MET A 195 4.95 -0.60 6.18
N GLU A 196 5.92 -0.16 6.97
CA GLU A 196 5.67 0.26 8.36
C GLU A 196 5.29 1.74 8.44
N GLU A 197 6.15 2.63 7.99
CA GLU A 197 5.92 4.08 8.01
C GLU A 197 6.29 4.73 6.66
N PRO A 198 5.54 4.46 5.60
CA PRO A 198 5.89 4.97 4.29
C PRO A 198 5.57 6.45 4.16
N THR A 199 6.49 7.20 3.54
CA THR A 199 6.15 8.49 2.96
C THR A 199 5.36 8.31 1.66
N ALA A 200 4.63 9.32 1.22
CA ALA A 200 3.92 9.26 -0.06
C ALA A 200 4.87 8.91 -1.23
N GLU A 201 6.06 9.53 -1.26
CA GLU A 201 7.10 9.24 -2.26
C GLU A 201 7.57 7.78 -2.16
N GLY A 202 7.74 7.25 -0.94
CA GLY A 202 8.10 5.85 -0.70
C GLY A 202 7.07 4.87 -1.25
N ILE A 203 5.78 5.18 -1.13
CA ILE A 203 4.69 4.37 -1.70
C ILE A 203 4.75 4.39 -3.24
N TYR A 204 4.90 5.58 -3.86
CA TYR A 204 5.01 5.68 -5.32
C TYR A 204 6.20 4.88 -5.86
N LYS A 205 7.37 5.04 -5.24
CA LYS A 205 8.58 4.31 -5.61
C LYS A 205 8.41 2.79 -5.46
N HIS A 206 7.77 2.36 -4.37
CA HIS A 206 7.45 0.95 -4.15
C HIS A 206 6.57 0.36 -5.27
N LEU A 207 5.48 1.05 -5.62
CA LEU A 207 4.56 0.59 -6.66
C LEU A 207 5.17 0.65 -8.07
N GLN A 208 6.17 1.49 -8.28
CA GLN A 208 6.88 1.63 -9.56
C GLN A 208 8.00 0.60 -9.73
N GLU A 209 8.78 0.31 -8.68
CA GLU A 209 9.97 -0.54 -8.72
C GLU A 209 9.75 -1.94 -8.10
N GLY A 210 8.66 -2.13 -7.37
CA GLY A 210 8.35 -3.35 -6.63
C GLY A 210 7.13 -4.10 -7.16
N LEU A 211 6.53 -4.87 -6.27
CA LEU A 211 5.27 -5.56 -6.55
C LEU A 211 4.10 -4.55 -6.53
N PRO A 212 3.06 -4.73 -7.37
CA PRO A 212 1.90 -3.85 -7.40
C PRO A 212 0.93 -4.10 -6.23
N VAL A 213 1.46 -4.46 -5.08
CA VAL A 213 0.73 -4.74 -3.84
C VAL A 213 1.44 -4.10 -2.67
N ALA A 214 0.67 -3.53 -1.74
CA ALA A 214 1.22 -2.93 -0.53
C ALA A 214 0.21 -3.03 0.62
N GLY A 215 0.70 -3.36 1.81
CA GLY A 215 -0.05 -3.33 3.05
C GLY A 215 0.65 -2.44 4.07
N LEU A 216 -0.10 -1.49 4.63
CA LEU A 216 0.36 -0.67 5.74
C LEU A 216 -0.30 -1.17 7.03
N PHE A 217 0.52 -1.63 7.95
CA PHE A 217 0.08 -2.07 9.27
C PHE A 217 0.85 -1.27 10.32
N SER A 218 0.13 -0.48 11.11
CA SER A 218 0.70 0.35 12.17
C SER A 218 -0.07 0.14 13.47
N ASP A 219 0.63 0.08 14.57
CA ASP A 219 0.05 0.04 15.92
C ASP A 219 -0.19 1.45 16.46
N GLU A 220 0.42 2.44 15.85
CA GLU A 220 0.24 3.86 16.15
C GLU A 220 -0.75 4.45 15.16
N GLY A 221 -1.80 5.08 15.68
CA GLY A 221 -2.86 5.70 14.89
C GLY A 221 -2.72 7.21 14.86
#